data_89926e4bed94fb8a4830502bf2652a3e
#
_entry.id   89926e4bed94fb8a4830502bf2652a3e
#
_cell.length_a   1.000
_cell.length_b   1.000
_cell.length_c   1.000
_cell.angle_alpha   90.00
_cell.angle_beta   90.00
_cell.angle_gamma   90.00
#
_symmetry.space_group_name_H-M   'P 1'
#
loop_
_entity.id
_entity.type
_entity.pdbx_description
1 polymer ?
#
loop_
_entity_poly.entity_id
_entity_poly.type
_entity_poly.pdbx_seq_one_letter_code
_entity_poly.pdbx_strand_id
1 'polypeptide(L)'
;MRADGKRIKNADPMYTVGAYIMRNRVDSMNMITVDIPLDPIKKYIAKRREYKISHLALVISAYLRTAAEYPALNRFVVNKKIYARNEFAVGMVVLKPDDDGHGTMSKMYFDYEDTIFDVQRKIDEFIEKNRQSGQTNSTDDIIKKLLKVPGLCNVGVGLFKFLDKHGILPKKIIDASPFHMSLGITNLASIRTNHIYHHTYEFGTTSVFISMGNPRY
;
A
#
# COMPACT_ATOMS: atom_id res chain seq x y z
N MET A 1 -12.13 -18.01 7.54
CA MET A 1 -11.26 -16.97 8.15
C MET A 1 -10.50 -16.33 7.00
N ARG A 2 -10.43 -15.00 6.90
CA ARG A 2 -9.66 -14.34 5.83
C ARG A 2 -8.17 -14.66 5.96
N ALA A 3 -7.48 -14.81 4.83
CA ALA A 3 -6.05 -15.13 4.83
C ALA A 3 -5.18 -13.91 5.23
N ASP A 4 -5.65 -12.69 5.02
CA ASP A 4 -4.93 -11.42 5.25
C ASP A 4 -5.30 -10.70 6.54
N GLY A 5 -6.26 -11.23 7.33
CA GLY A 5 -6.65 -10.54 8.56
C GLY A 5 -7.54 -11.33 9.51
N LYS A 6 -7.47 -10.97 10.78
CA LYS A 6 -8.28 -11.51 11.87
C LYS A 6 -9.46 -10.58 12.15
N ARG A 7 -10.69 -11.11 12.18
CA ARG A 7 -11.89 -10.33 12.49
C ARG A 7 -11.83 -9.79 13.91
N ILE A 8 -12.10 -8.50 14.08
CA ILE A 8 -12.28 -7.86 15.38
C ILE A 8 -13.76 -7.99 15.75
N LYS A 9 -14.05 -8.75 16.81
CA LYS A 9 -15.43 -9.00 17.24
C LYS A 9 -15.97 -7.90 18.16
N ASN A 10 -15.09 -7.30 18.97
CA ASN A 10 -15.42 -6.28 19.98
C ASN A 10 -14.93 -4.90 19.53
N ALA A 11 -15.21 -4.53 18.27
CA ALA A 11 -14.96 -3.17 17.80
C ALA A 11 -15.96 -2.21 18.43
N ASP A 12 -15.55 -0.94 18.57
CA ASP A 12 -16.46 0.12 19.01
C ASP A 12 -17.74 0.12 18.15
N PRO A 13 -18.94 0.22 18.78
CA PRO A 13 -20.22 0.21 18.08
C PRO A 13 -20.32 1.29 16.99
N MET A 14 -19.78 2.50 17.20
CA MET A 14 -19.84 3.59 16.21
C MET A 14 -19.05 3.25 14.95
N TYR A 15 -17.84 2.68 15.08
CA TYR A 15 -17.07 2.20 13.91
C TYR A 15 -17.77 1.04 13.20
N THR A 16 -18.45 0.18 13.96
CA THR A 16 -19.21 -0.92 13.38
C THR A 16 -20.40 -0.40 12.59
N VAL A 17 -21.17 0.53 13.15
CA VAL A 17 -22.31 1.18 12.47
C VAL A 17 -21.85 1.97 11.26
N GLY A 18 -20.73 2.68 11.35
CA GLY A 18 -20.11 3.40 10.22
C GLY A 18 -19.95 2.52 8.99
N ALA A 19 -19.53 1.26 9.16
CA ALA A 19 -19.38 0.31 8.06
C ALA A 19 -20.73 -0.09 7.39
N TYR A 20 -21.87 0.15 8.02
CA TYR A 20 -23.20 -0.07 7.43
C TYR A 20 -23.74 1.18 6.74
N ILE A 21 -23.40 2.37 7.24
CA ILE A 21 -23.88 3.66 6.73
C ILE A 21 -23.10 4.05 5.46
N MET A 22 -21.77 3.91 5.49
CA MET A 22 -20.90 4.23 4.37
C MET A 22 -21.01 3.15 3.30
N ARG A 23 -21.54 3.50 2.13
CA ARG A 23 -21.77 2.54 1.03
C ARG A 23 -20.49 2.19 0.30
N ASN A 24 -19.67 3.21 0.06
CA ASN A 24 -18.42 3.12 -0.69
C ASN A 24 -17.25 3.50 0.19
N ARG A 25 -16.05 3.07 -0.18
CA ARG A 25 -14.81 3.42 0.55
C ARG A 25 -14.52 4.92 0.48
N VAL A 26 -14.86 5.54 -0.64
CA VAL A 26 -14.69 6.99 -0.82
C VAL A 26 -15.48 7.79 0.22
N ASP A 27 -16.60 7.29 0.69
CA ASP A 27 -17.44 7.96 1.70
C ASP A 27 -16.71 8.09 3.06
N SER A 28 -15.72 7.24 3.33
CA SER A 28 -14.93 7.22 4.56
C SER A 28 -13.54 7.86 4.42
N MET A 29 -13.22 8.43 3.25
CA MET A 29 -11.90 8.98 3.02
C MET A 29 -11.77 10.39 3.61
N ASN A 30 -10.70 10.60 4.36
CA ASN A 30 -10.24 11.92 4.80
C ASN A 30 -8.88 12.20 4.18
N MET A 31 -8.76 13.32 3.50
CA MET A 31 -7.53 13.75 2.84
C MET A 31 -6.94 14.94 3.57
N ILE A 32 -5.70 14.81 4.01
CA ILE A 32 -4.96 15.87 4.71
C ILE A 32 -3.60 16.09 4.07
N THR A 33 -3.11 17.30 4.12
CA THR A 33 -1.73 17.64 3.79
C THR A 33 -0.97 17.95 5.07
N VAL A 34 0.22 17.36 5.21
CA VAL A 34 1.12 17.58 6.33
C VAL A 34 2.44 18.09 5.79
N ASP A 35 2.84 19.28 6.22
CA ASP A 35 4.16 19.84 5.90
C ASP A 35 5.16 19.41 6.99
N ILE A 36 6.25 18.80 6.56
CA ILE A 36 7.29 18.25 7.45
C ILE A 36 8.55 19.10 7.31
N PRO A 37 9.08 19.69 8.39
CA PRO A 37 10.34 20.45 8.35
C PRO A 37 11.50 19.58 7.86
N LEU A 38 12.22 20.03 6.84
CA LEU A 38 13.30 19.26 6.24
C LEU A 38 14.62 19.33 6.99
N ASP A 39 14.89 20.42 7.72
CA ASP A 39 16.17 20.61 8.38
C ASP A 39 16.51 19.53 9.41
N PRO A 40 15.60 19.10 10.29
CA PRO A 40 15.85 17.97 11.18
C PRO A 40 16.15 16.67 10.41
N ILE A 41 15.44 16.45 9.30
CA ILE A 41 15.61 15.27 8.45
C ILE A 41 17.00 15.29 7.79
N LYS A 42 17.38 16.42 7.18
CA LYS A 42 18.71 16.60 6.57
C LYS A 42 19.82 16.37 7.58
N LYS A 43 19.70 16.92 8.79
CA LYS A 43 20.66 16.72 9.88
C LYS A 43 20.76 15.24 10.30
N TYR A 44 19.61 14.55 10.38
CA TYR A 44 19.58 13.12 10.72
C TYR A 44 20.27 12.27 9.66
N ILE A 45 19.95 12.47 8.38
CA ILE A 45 20.56 11.76 7.24
C ILE A 45 22.06 12.06 7.15
N ALA A 46 22.46 13.34 7.32
CA ALA A 46 23.86 13.73 7.24
C ALA A 46 24.76 13.05 8.30
N LYS A 47 24.22 12.79 9.49
CA LYS A 47 24.92 12.03 10.55
C LYS A 47 25.07 10.53 10.26
N ARG A 48 24.38 10.01 9.24
CA ARG A 48 24.28 8.56 8.90
C ARG A 48 24.50 8.33 7.42
N ARG A 49 25.44 9.08 6.82
CA ARG A 49 25.69 9.06 5.35
C ARG A 49 26.04 7.67 4.81
N GLU A 50 26.68 6.85 5.63
CA GLU A 50 27.09 5.47 5.28
C GLU A 50 25.88 4.58 4.96
N TYR A 51 24.73 4.84 5.54
CA TYR A 51 23.50 4.03 5.34
C TYR A 51 22.61 4.50 4.19
N LYS A 52 22.93 5.63 3.53
CA LYS A 52 22.19 6.20 2.38
C LYS A 52 20.67 6.28 2.60
N ILE A 53 20.24 6.64 3.83
CA ILE A 53 18.81 6.68 4.20
C ILE A 53 18.06 7.64 3.30
N SER A 54 16.98 7.15 2.65
CA SER A 54 16.10 7.94 1.79
C SER A 54 14.97 8.59 2.60
N HIS A 55 14.37 9.66 2.06
CA HIS A 55 13.15 10.24 2.62
C HIS A 55 11.98 9.22 2.60
N LEU A 56 11.95 8.35 1.60
CA LEU A 56 10.96 7.28 1.50
C LEU A 56 11.06 6.31 2.69
N ALA A 57 12.29 5.89 3.04
CA ALA A 57 12.52 5.02 4.20
C ALA A 57 12.10 5.69 5.50
N LEU A 58 12.34 6.99 5.65
CA LEU A 58 11.90 7.76 6.82
C LEU A 58 10.38 7.78 6.97
N VAL A 59 9.66 8.06 5.88
CA VAL A 59 8.19 8.10 5.90
C VAL A 59 7.60 6.72 6.19
N ILE A 60 8.11 5.66 5.54
CA ILE A 60 7.64 4.29 5.80
C ILE A 60 7.95 3.88 7.24
N SER A 61 9.15 4.16 7.76
CA SER A 61 9.52 3.84 9.14
C SER A 61 8.67 4.59 10.16
N ALA A 62 8.38 5.87 9.91
CA ALA A 62 7.52 6.66 10.77
C ALA A 62 6.10 6.07 10.82
N TYR A 63 5.53 5.73 9.66
CA TYR A 63 4.21 5.12 9.61
C TYR A 63 4.20 3.70 10.24
N LEU A 64 5.24 2.89 10.04
CA LEU A 64 5.39 1.58 10.64
C LEU A 64 5.38 1.67 12.18
N ARG A 65 6.15 2.62 12.75
CA ARG A 65 6.16 2.89 14.20
C ARG A 65 4.81 3.36 14.71
N THR A 66 4.18 4.28 13.99
CA THR A 66 2.84 4.77 14.35
C THR A 66 1.81 3.63 14.31
N ALA A 67 1.88 2.74 13.33
CA ALA A 67 0.98 1.59 13.23
C ALA A 67 1.25 0.52 14.32
N ALA A 68 2.50 0.40 14.78
CA ALA A 68 2.85 -0.46 15.92
C ALA A 68 2.25 0.07 17.23
N GLU A 69 2.31 1.38 17.46
CA GLU A 69 1.74 2.04 18.63
C GLU A 69 0.21 2.14 18.56
N TYR A 70 -0.33 2.40 17.37
CA TYR A 70 -1.76 2.53 17.10
C TYR A 70 -2.24 1.47 16.08
N PRO A 71 -2.48 0.22 16.51
CA PRO A 71 -2.83 -0.89 15.60
C PRO A 71 -4.10 -0.65 14.76
N ALA A 72 -4.92 0.34 15.16
CA ALA A 72 -6.08 0.77 14.38
C ALA A 72 -5.72 1.25 12.97
N LEU A 73 -4.52 1.80 12.77
CA LEU A 73 -4.02 2.25 11.47
C LEU A 73 -3.70 1.12 10.49
N ASN A 74 -3.62 -0.13 10.97
CA ASN A 74 -3.46 -1.31 10.12
C ASN A 74 -4.71 -2.21 10.12
N ARG A 75 -5.90 -1.60 10.28
CA ARG A 75 -7.19 -2.27 10.14
C ARG A 75 -7.80 -1.99 8.78
N PHE A 76 -8.74 -2.84 8.39
CA PHE A 76 -9.52 -2.65 7.16
C PHE A 76 -10.95 -3.18 7.34
N VAL A 77 -11.85 -2.73 6.47
CA VAL A 77 -13.25 -3.15 6.46
C VAL A 77 -13.53 -3.93 5.19
N VAL A 78 -14.10 -5.11 5.32
CA VAL A 78 -14.64 -5.90 4.22
C VAL A 78 -16.00 -6.48 4.64
N ASN A 79 -16.98 -6.36 3.76
CA ASN A 79 -18.33 -6.86 3.99
C ASN A 79 -18.87 -6.45 5.37
N LYS A 80 -18.77 -5.16 5.69
CA LYS A 80 -19.23 -4.54 6.95
C LYS A 80 -18.61 -5.13 8.23
N LYS A 81 -17.46 -5.76 8.10
CA LYS A 81 -16.70 -6.35 9.20
C LYS A 81 -15.32 -5.75 9.28
N ILE A 82 -14.88 -5.42 10.49
CA ILE A 82 -13.55 -4.86 10.76
C ILE A 82 -12.56 -5.99 10.99
N TYR A 83 -11.41 -5.88 10.37
CA TYR A 83 -10.30 -6.84 10.49
C TYR A 83 -9.01 -6.13 10.91
N ALA A 84 -8.24 -6.76 11.78
CA ALA A 84 -6.84 -6.44 11.97
C ALA A 84 -6.03 -7.21 10.93
N ARG A 85 -5.16 -6.52 10.20
CA ARG A 85 -4.30 -7.13 9.20
C ARG A 85 -3.23 -8.00 9.88
N ASN A 86 -2.88 -9.12 9.25
CA ASN A 86 -1.87 -10.04 9.78
C ASN A 86 -0.44 -9.53 9.55
N GLU A 87 -0.23 -8.77 8.49
CA GLU A 87 1.08 -8.34 7.99
C GLU A 87 1.09 -6.82 7.78
N PHE A 88 2.25 -6.21 7.75
CA PHE A 88 2.40 -4.82 7.33
C PHE A 88 2.98 -4.79 5.92
N ALA A 89 2.12 -4.51 4.95
CA ALA A 89 2.47 -4.47 3.54
C ALA A 89 2.40 -3.06 2.99
N VAL A 90 3.44 -2.63 2.29
CA VAL A 90 3.53 -1.35 1.59
C VAL A 90 3.58 -1.58 0.10
N GLY A 91 2.71 -0.93 -0.65
CA GLY A 91 2.69 -0.98 -2.11
C GLY A 91 3.23 0.30 -2.72
N MET A 92 4.07 0.15 -3.74
CA MET A 92 4.63 1.25 -4.50
C MET A 92 4.76 0.87 -5.98
N VAL A 93 4.63 1.88 -6.85
CA VAL A 93 4.94 1.73 -8.27
C VAL A 93 6.42 2.01 -8.48
N VAL A 94 7.12 1.08 -9.14
CA VAL A 94 8.51 1.25 -9.57
C VAL A 94 8.51 1.44 -11.09
N LEU A 95 9.04 2.57 -11.55
CA LEU A 95 9.21 2.83 -12.98
C LEU A 95 10.35 1.99 -13.53
N LYS A 96 10.13 1.34 -14.67
CA LYS A 96 11.15 0.58 -15.39
C LYS A 96 11.88 1.50 -16.38
N PRO A 97 13.20 1.35 -16.54
CA PRO A 97 13.98 2.20 -17.45
C PRO A 97 13.57 2.09 -18.92
N ASP A 98 13.10 0.89 -19.34
CA ASP A 98 12.86 0.53 -20.75
C ASP A 98 11.37 0.50 -21.14
N ASP A 99 10.48 0.99 -20.29
CA ASP A 99 9.04 0.83 -20.45
C ASP A 99 8.36 2.20 -20.45
N ASP A 100 8.38 2.94 -21.53
CA ASP A 100 7.71 4.23 -21.85
C ASP A 100 6.86 4.87 -20.73
N GLY A 101 7.40 4.87 -19.48
CA GLY A 101 6.74 5.40 -18.28
C GLY A 101 5.76 4.43 -17.61
N HIS A 102 5.64 3.18 -18.08
CA HIS A 102 4.86 2.17 -17.39
C HIS A 102 5.62 1.63 -16.17
N GLY A 103 4.97 1.70 -15.02
CA GLY A 103 5.51 1.18 -13.76
C GLY A 103 4.82 -0.11 -13.36
N THR A 104 5.55 -0.93 -12.64
CA THR A 104 5.00 -2.12 -12.00
C THR A 104 4.62 -1.81 -10.56
N MET A 105 3.36 -2.04 -10.20
CA MET A 105 2.91 -1.93 -8.81
C MET A 105 3.10 -3.26 -8.09
N SER A 106 3.92 -3.24 -7.06
CA SER A 106 4.25 -4.41 -6.25
C SER A 106 4.19 -4.07 -4.76
N LYS A 107 4.25 -5.12 -3.92
CA LYS A 107 4.24 -4.99 -2.46
C LYS A 107 5.56 -5.43 -1.86
N MET A 108 5.96 -4.74 -0.80
CA MET A 108 7.02 -5.12 0.12
C MET A 108 6.45 -5.29 1.52
N TYR A 109 7.06 -6.16 2.32
CA TYR A 109 6.59 -6.50 3.66
C TYR A 109 7.60 -6.06 4.71
N PHE A 110 7.07 -5.48 5.78
CA PHE A 110 7.87 -5.01 6.92
C PHE A 110 7.39 -5.66 8.21
N ASP A 111 8.33 -5.87 9.11
CA ASP A 111 8.05 -6.29 10.48
C ASP A 111 8.00 -5.06 11.38
N TYR A 112 7.17 -5.07 12.42
CA TYR A 112 7.08 -3.95 13.36
C TYR A 112 8.39 -3.69 14.12
N GLU A 113 9.28 -4.68 14.15
CA GLU A 113 10.62 -4.59 14.75
C GLU A 113 11.68 -4.03 13.80
N ASP A 114 11.36 -3.88 12.51
CA ASP A 114 12.31 -3.36 11.52
C ASP A 114 12.84 -1.98 11.93
N THR A 115 14.16 -1.85 11.93
CA THR A 115 14.80 -0.56 12.09
C THR A 115 14.73 0.23 10.79
N ILE A 116 15.06 1.54 10.84
CA ILE A 116 15.14 2.36 9.63
C ILE A 116 16.15 1.81 8.61
N PHE A 117 17.18 1.12 9.08
CA PHE A 117 18.21 0.50 8.23
C PHE A 117 17.65 -0.73 7.52
N ASP A 118 16.84 -1.55 8.22
CA ASP A 118 16.14 -2.68 7.63
C ASP A 118 15.11 -2.21 6.61
N VAL A 119 14.36 -1.15 6.92
CA VAL A 119 13.40 -0.54 5.99
C VAL A 119 14.11 -0.04 4.74
N GLN A 120 15.24 0.67 4.87
CA GLN A 120 16.02 1.13 3.70
C GLN A 120 16.51 -0.05 2.86
N ARG A 121 17.10 -1.06 3.48
CA ARG A 121 17.59 -2.27 2.79
C ARG A 121 16.46 -2.98 2.02
N LYS A 122 15.31 -3.19 2.67
CA LYS A 122 14.14 -3.82 2.03
C LYS A 122 13.61 -2.99 0.84
N ILE A 123 13.65 -1.66 0.93
CA ILE A 123 13.29 -0.77 -0.18
C ILE A 123 14.28 -0.91 -1.35
N ASP A 124 15.58 -0.91 -1.07
CA ASP A 124 16.61 -1.04 -2.11
C ASP A 124 16.51 -2.38 -2.85
N GLU A 125 16.37 -3.49 -2.11
CA GLU A 125 16.14 -4.82 -2.67
C GLU A 125 14.85 -4.87 -3.52
N PHE A 126 13.79 -4.22 -3.05
CA PHE A 126 12.52 -4.14 -3.78
C PHE A 126 12.66 -3.36 -5.08
N ILE A 127 13.32 -2.20 -5.05
CA ILE A 127 13.53 -1.37 -6.24
C ILE A 127 14.41 -2.11 -7.25
N GLU A 128 15.51 -2.71 -6.81
CA GLU A 128 16.41 -3.47 -7.67
C GLU A 128 15.68 -4.61 -8.36
N LYS A 129 14.96 -5.43 -7.60
CA LYS A 129 14.16 -6.54 -8.13
C LYS A 129 13.13 -6.10 -9.17
N ASN A 130 12.44 -4.97 -8.93
CA ASN A 130 11.38 -4.50 -9.82
C ASN A 130 11.87 -3.64 -11.00
N ARG A 131 13.13 -3.19 -10.97
CA ARG A 131 13.78 -2.47 -12.09
C ARG A 131 14.36 -3.37 -13.17
N GLN A 132 14.61 -4.65 -12.87
CA GLN A 132 15.18 -5.57 -13.84
C GLN A 132 14.25 -5.71 -15.05
N SER A 133 14.80 -5.42 -16.23
CA SER A 133 14.09 -5.54 -17.51
C SER A 133 13.63 -6.98 -17.76
N GLY A 134 12.44 -7.15 -18.32
CA GLY A 134 11.92 -8.46 -18.71
C GLY A 134 11.18 -9.25 -17.61
N GLN A 135 11.15 -8.81 -16.37
CA GLN A 135 10.28 -9.42 -15.37
C GLN A 135 8.87 -8.83 -15.46
N THR A 136 7.93 -9.62 -16.00
CA THR A 136 6.51 -9.36 -15.86
C THR A 136 6.05 -9.80 -14.48
N ASN A 137 5.26 -8.96 -13.81
CA ASN A 137 4.61 -9.37 -12.58
C ASN A 137 3.56 -10.44 -12.89
N SER A 138 3.44 -11.41 -11.99
CA SER A 138 2.37 -12.41 -12.04
C SER A 138 0.97 -11.78 -12.18
N THR A 139 0.78 -10.58 -11.64
CA THR A 139 -0.44 -9.78 -11.77
C THR A 139 -0.68 -9.31 -13.21
N ASP A 140 0.35 -8.77 -13.86
CA ASP A 140 0.26 -8.26 -15.24
C ASP A 140 -0.06 -9.40 -16.21
N ASP A 141 0.53 -10.57 -16.02
CA ASP A 141 0.26 -11.76 -16.84
C ASP A 141 -1.17 -12.27 -16.69
N ILE A 142 -1.70 -12.26 -15.46
CA ILE A 142 -3.10 -12.62 -15.20
C ILE A 142 -4.03 -11.63 -15.89
N ILE A 143 -3.78 -10.32 -15.74
CA ILE A 143 -4.57 -9.27 -16.38
C ILE A 143 -4.52 -9.38 -17.90
N LYS A 144 -3.33 -9.55 -18.50
CA LYS A 144 -3.19 -9.74 -19.95
C LYS A 144 -3.98 -10.94 -20.46
N LYS A 145 -4.00 -12.06 -19.72
CA LYS A 145 -4.79 -13.23 -20.09
C LYS A 145 -6.29 -12.98 -20.00
N LEU A 146 -6.75 -12.27 -18.94
CA LEU A 146 -8.16 -11.93 -18.77
C LEU A 146 -8.67 -10.96 -19.84
N LEU A 147 -7.83 -10.03 -20.30
CA LEU A 147 -8.18 -9.04 -21.31
C LEU A 147 -8.27 -9.62 -22.73
N LYS A 148 -7.61 -10.77 -23.01
CA LYS A 148 -7.64 -11.40 -24.32
C LYS A 148 -9.03 -11.92 -24.74
N VAL A 149 -9.91 -12.18 -23.77
CA VAL A 149 -11.23 -12.73 -24.05
C VAL A 149 -12.29 -11.69 -23.66
N PRO A 150 -13.13 -11.22 -24.57
CA PRO A 150 -14.20 -10.25 -24.29
C PRO A 150 -15.12 -10.75 -23.16
N GLY A 151 -15.38 -9.90 -22.18
CA GLY A 151 -16.22 -10.23 -21.03
C GLY A 151 -15.52 -11.03 -19.91
N LEU A 152 -14.42 -11.73 -20.17
CA LEU A 152 -13.74 -12.54 -19.16
C LEU A 152 -13.17 -11.69 -18.02
N CYS A 153 -12.74 -10.48 -18.31
CA CYS A 153 -12.26 -9.53 -17.29
C CYS A 153 -13.40 -9.19 -16.29
N ASN A 154 -14.60 -8.92 -16.78
CA ASN A 154 -15.75 -8.62 -15.90
C ASN A 154 -16.10 -9.82 -15.01
N VAL A 155 -16.14 -11.02 -15.58
CA VAL A 155 -16.41 -12.25 -14.82
C VAL A 155 -15.30 -12.52 -13.81
N GLY A 156 -14.03 -12.42 -14.22
CA GLY A 156 -12.86 -12.65 -13.37
C GLY A 156 -12.79 -11.66 -12.23
N VAL A 157 -12.91 -10.37 -12.50
CA VAL A 157 -12.95 -9.33 -11.46
C VAL A 157 -14.16 -9.47 -10.55
N GLY A 158 -15.33 -9.81 -11.11
CA GLY A 158 -16.54 -10.10 -10.35
C GLY A 158 -16.34 -11.27 -9.38
N LEU A 159 -15.73 -12.35 -9.86
CA LEU A 159 -15.41 -13.52 -9.03
C LEU A 159 -14.40 -13.15 -7.93
N PHE A 160 -13.33 -12.42 -8.24
CA PHE A 160 -12.37 -11.98 -7.23
C PHE A 160 -13.01 -11.10 -6.17
N LYS A 161 -13.84 -10.15 -6.56
CA LYS A 161 -14.63 -9.33 -5.62
C LYS A 161 -15.54 -10.17 -4.72
N PHE A 162 -16.20 -11.16 -5.30
CA PHE A 162 -17.07 -12.09 -4.55
C PHE A 162 -16.25 -12.90 -3.54
N LEU A 163 -15.16 -13.53 -3.97
CA LEU A 163 -14.28 -14.34 -3.12
C LEU A 163 -13.67 -13.48 -2.00
N ASP A 164 -13.21 -12.27 -2.33
CA ASP A 164 -12.67 -11.35 -1.35
C ASP A 164 -13.71 -10.91 -0.31
N LYS A 165 -14.90 -10.51 -0.77
CA LYS A 165 -16.03 -10.14 0.10
C LYS A 165 -16.39 -11.24 1.11
N HIS A 166 -16.29 -12.49 0.71
CA HIS A 166 -16.62 -13.64 1.55
C HIS A 166 -15.41 -14.18 2.34
N GLY A 167 -14.21 -13.62 2.13
CA GLY A 167 -13.00 -13.99 2.86
C GLY A 167 -12.42 -15.35 2.48
N ILE A 168 -12.71 -15.82 1.27
CA ILE A 168 -12.25 -17.10 0.71
C ILE A 168 -11.24 -16.93 -0.42
N LEU A 169 -10.80 -15.68 -0.68
CA LEU A 169 -9.75 -15.41 -1.65
C LEU A 169 -8.42 -16.03 -1.19
N PRO A 170 -7.75 -16.85 -2.04
CA PRO A 170 -6.51 -17.50 -1.68
C PRO A 170 -5.40 -16.50 -1.34
N LYS A 171 -4.54 -16.85 -0.35
CA LYS A 171 -3.43 -15.98 0.09
C LYS A 171 -2.52 -15.58 -1.08
N LYS A 172 -2.17 -16.51 -1.95
CA LYS A 172 -1.31 -16.25 -3.13
C LYS A 172 -1.87 -15.13 -4.03
N ILE A 173 -3.18 -15.07 -4.19
CA ILE A 173 -3.85 -14.03 -4.98
C ILE A 173 -3.85 -12.70 -4.22
N ILE A 174 -4.10 -12.73 -2.92
CA ILE A 174 -3.99 -11.55 -2.06
C ILE A 174 -2.57 -11.00 -2.09
N ASP A 175 -1.55 -11.85 -2.02
CA ASP A 175 -0.15 -11.44 -2.05
C ASP A 175 0.25 -10.81 -3.40
N ALA A 176 -0.25 -11.35 -4.50
CA ALA A 176 -0.05 -10.79 -5.83
C ALA A 176 -0.88 -9.51 -6.08
N SER A 177 -1.98 -9.32 -5.35
CA SER A 177 -2.89 -8.19 -5.56
C SER A 177 -2.29 -6.88 -5.03
N PRO A 178 -2.17 -5.84 -5.86
CA PRO A 178 -1.69 -4.52 -5.41
C PRO A 178 -2.75 -3.74 -4.61
N PHE A 179 -3.96 -4.28 -4.45
CA PHE A 179 -5.07 -3.63 -3.74
C PHE A 179 -5.22 -4.09 -2.28
N HIS A 180 -4.41 -5.06 -1.84
CA HIS A 180 -4.47 -5.64 -0.50
C HIS A 180 -3.19 -5.32 0.27
N MET A 181 -3.11 -4.10 0.81
CA MET A 181 -1.92 -3.61 1.51
C MET A 181 -2.30 -2.68 2.67
N SER A 182 -1.38 -2.46 3.60
CA SER A 182 -1.52 -1.55 4.74
C SER A 182 -1.43 -0.10 4.28
N LEU A 183 -0.44 0.17 3.42
CA LEU A 183 -0.07 1.49 2.95
C LEU A 183 0.23 1.44 1.46
N GLY A 184 -0.46 2.26 0.67
CA GLY A 184 0.00 2.65 -0.66
C GLY A 184 0.86 3.90 -0.55
N ILE A 185 2.02 3.93 -1.21
CA ILE A 185 2.89 5.09 -1.21
C ILE A 185 3.36 5.45 -2.61
N THR A 186 3.33 6.73 -2.92
CA THR A 186 3.93 7.26 -4.16
C THR A 186 4.90 8.37 -3.82
N ASN A 187 6.08 8.34 -4.45
CA ASN A 187 7.11 9.35 -4.29
C ASN A 187 7.16 10.25 -5.53
N LEU A 188 6.27 11.24 -5.56
CA LEU A 188 6.18 12.19 -6.66
C LEU A 188 7.34 13.20 -6.68
N ALA A 189 8.06 13.35 -5.56
CA ALA A 189 9.29 14.13 -5.53
C ALA A 189 10.37 13.55 -6.47
N SER A 190 10.35 12.24 -6.74
CA SER A 190 11.27 11.58 -7.67
C SER A 190 11.11 12.06 -9.13
N ILE A 191 9.94 12.54 -9.49
CA ILE A 191 9.59 13.11 -10.79
C ILE A 191 9.39 14.63 -10.73
N ARG A 192 9.85 15.26 -9.64
CA ARG A 192 9.83 16.72 -9.43
C ARG A 192 8.43 17.34 -9.47
N THR A 193 7.42 16.64 -8.96
CA THR A 193 6.06 17.16 -8.87
C THR A 193 5.55 17.26 -7.44
N ASN A 194 4.49 18.01 -7.22
CA ASN A 194 3.87 18.16 -5.92
C ASN A 194 3.11 16.90 -5.50
N HIS A 195 2.78 16.79 -4.22
CA HIS A 195 1.87 15.77 -3.74
C HIS A 195 0.47 15.93 -4.37
N ILE A 196 -0.25 14.84 -4.43
CA ILE A 196 -1.64 14.79 -4.89
C ILE A 196 -2.52 14.14 -3.83
N TYR A 197 -3.80 14.45 -3.85
CA TYR A 197 -4.80 13.64 -3.18
C TYR A 197 -5.13 12.42 -4.03
N HIS A 198 -5.07 11.24 -3.44
CA HIS A 198 -5.30 9.99 -4.15
C HIS A 198 -6.38 9.18 -3.42
N HIS A 199 -7.37 8.71 -4.18
CA HIS A 199 -8.39 7.83 -3.63
C HIS A 199 -7.89 6.37 -3.50
N THR A 200 -8.49 5.61 -2.61
CA THR A 200 -8.32 4.15 -2.55
C THR A 200 -9.38 3.48 -3.45
N TYR A 201 -9.04 2.32 -3.99
CA TYR A 201 -9.96 1.57 -4.84
C TYR A 201 -11.05 0.89 -4.00
N GLU A 202 -12.25 0.74 -4.58
CA GLU A 202 -13.34 -0.05 -3.95
C GLU A 202 -12.98 -1.52 -3.79
N PHE A 203 -12.13 -2.05 -4.65
CA PHE A 203 -11.62 -3.41 -4.56
C PHE A 203 -10.37 -3.45 -3.69
N GLY A 204 -10.30 -4.47 -2.83
CA GLY A 204 -9.15 -4.69 -1.95
C GLY A 204 -9.32 -4.11 -0.56
N THR A 205 -8.23 -3.99 0.15
CA THR A 205 -8.21 -3.66 1.59
C THR A 205 -7.23 -2.55 1.97
N THR A 206 -6.69 -1.81 0.99
CA THR A 206 -5.80 -0.68 1.25
C THR A 206 -6.51 0.39 2.06
N SER A 207 -5.98 0.74 3.22
CA SER A 207 -6.64 1.67 4.15
C SER A 207 -6.02 3.06 4.16
N VAL A 208 -4.74 3.17 3.82
CA VAL A 208 -4.00 4.43 3.84
C VAL A 208 -3.22 4.59 2.54
N PHE A 209 -3.15 5.83 2.05
CA PHE A 209 -2.34 6.20 0.90
C PHE A 209 -1.55 7.48 1.21
N ILE A 210 -0.24 7.44 1.00
CA ILE A 210 0.65 8.59 1.19
C ILE A 210 1.22 9.02 -0.17
N SER A 211 1.09 10.29 -0.47
CA SER A 211 1.71 10.93 -1.63
C SER A 211 2.78 11.92 -1.15
N MET A 212 4.03 11.61 -1.45
CA MET A 212 5.17 12.48 -1.13
C MET A 212 5.42 13.46 -2.26
N GLY A 213 5.34 14.74 -1.97
CA GLY A 213 5.61 15.82 -2.92
C GLY A 213 7.01 16.41 -2.80
N ASN A 214 7.33 17.29 -3.73
CA ASN A 214 8.57 18.07 -3.71
C ASN A 214 8.70 18.92 -2.43
N PRO A 215 9.95 19.15 -1.98
CA PRO A 215 10.23 20.20 -1.01
C PRO A 215 9.70 21.55 -1.48
N ARG A 216 9.08 22.29 -0.56
CA ARG A 216 8.63 23.67 -0.77
C ARG A 216 9.52 24.59 0.05
N TYR A 217 9.85 25.75 -0.49
CA TYR A 217 10.62 26.81 0.15
C TYR A 217 9.69 27.99 0.44
#